data_6d4c811e62d9930127ea6906a46bd56d
#
_entry.id   6d4c811e62d9930127ea6906a46bd56d
#
_cell.length_a   1.000
_cell.length_b   1.000
_cell.length_c   1.000
_cell.angle_alpha   90.00
_cell.angle_beta   90.00
_cell.angle_gamma   90.00
#
_symmetry.space_group_name_H-M   'P 1'
#
loop_
_entity.id
_entity.type
_entity.pdbx_description
1 polymer ?
#
loop_
_entity_poly.entity_id
_entity_poly.type
_entity_poly.pdbx_seq_one_letter_code
_entity_poly.pdbx_strand_id
1 'polypeptide(L)'
;MISIVNIEFKKELSKRIYEARKRSRPKRCLLCDKKITNLCNSHSVPQFVLKNLAENGEIVQSTMLMSFEDIDFFDIEKGINNSGTFKYICDNCDNTFFKDYESEESLLGDITDKMLAEIALKDELLNVAKRSQEKELYKQMEDRIFGIDMLMEQHDLDLRDFHFDIELHKKEIIDNSKGAYQIIYKELLPYVVPIATQVSVTLKSDMYGYPVNDIYDFSPDVRMEGLHLVIFPLKKQTLVLTFYHKKNKKYRSLRHQFNSENSNKVKKFLNYVLFAYTEHYFLSKQISERILQHDKLIQLSKEIFQRPKFSRTIQPNYVPVKPDEIPNLLSKEWAIGE
;
A
#
# COMPACT_ATOMS: atom_id res chain seq x y z
N MET A 1 31.07 -7.38 18.90
CA MET A 1 30.44 -6.22 19.55
C MET A 1 29.27 -5.60 18.77
N ILE A 2 29.16 -5.84 17.47
CA ILE A 2 28.05 -5.30 16.60
C ILE A 2 26.67 -5.90 16.95
N SER A 3 26.59 -7.13 17.53
CA SER A 3 25.33 -7.84 17.72
C SER A 3 24.45 -7.34 18.88
N ILE A 4 25.02 -6.85 19.98
CA ILE A 4 24.25 -6.51 21.20
C ILE A 4 23.55 -5.14 21.06
N VAL A 5 24.24 -4.15 20.53
CA VAL A 5 23.70 -2.80 20.31
C VAL A 5 22.53 -2.86 19.30
N ASN A 6 22.62 -3.71 18.30
CA ASN A 6 21.57 -3.90 17.30
C ASN A 6 20.31 -4.55 17.89
N ILE A 7 20.46 -5.50 18.82
CA ILE A 7 19.32 -6.18 19.49
C ILE A 7 18.56 -5.23 20.42
N GLU A 8 19.26 -4.44 21.22
CA GLU A 8 18.63 -3.46 22.13
C GLU A 8 17.90 -2.36 21.35
N PHE A 9 18.52 -1.87 20.28
CA PHE A 9 17.89 -0.89 19.40
C PHE A 9 16.63 -1.46 18.72
N LYS A 10 16.68 -2.66 18.18
CA LYS A 10 15.50 -3.34 17.59
C LYS A 10 14.36 -3.51 18.60
N LYS A 11 14.67 -3.89 19.83
CA LYS A 11 13.67 -4.01 20.92
C LYS A 11 13.03 -2.66 21.26
N GLU A 12 13.84 -1.62 21.41
CA GLU A 12 13.34 -0.28 21.71
C GLU A 12 12.48 0.27 20.57
N LEU A 13 12.90 0.13 19.31
CA LEU A 13 12.13 0.55 18.15
C LEU A 13 10.80 -0.23 18.03
N SER A 14 10.82 -1.54 18.23
CA SER A 14 9.60 -2.37 18.24
C SER A 14 8.62 -1.93 19.32
N LYS A 15 9.12 -1.57 20.51
CA LYS A 15 8.30 -1.02 21.58
C LYS A 15 7.67 0.32 21.18
N ARG A 16 8.44 1.25 20.62
CA ARG A 16 7.94 2.56 20.15
C ARG A 16 6.90 2.41 19.05
N ILE A 17 7.10 1.51 18.09
CA ILE A 17 6.12 1.19 17.04
C ILE A 17 4.83 0.65 17.65
N TYR A 18 4.92 -0.27 18.62
CA TYR A 18 3.75 -0.80 19.31
C TYR A 18 2.97 0.31 20.05
N GLU A 19 3.65 1.18 20.78
CA GLU A 19 3.05 2.31 21.49
C GLU A 19 2.43 3.33 20.51
N ALA A 20 3.11 3.63 19.41
CA ALA A 20 2.59 4.49 18.34
C ALA A 20 1.30 3.92 17.74
N ARG A 21 1.26 2.62 17.45
CA ARG A 21 0.04 1.92 16.98
C ARG A 21 -1.11 1.99 17.99
N LYS A 22 -0.81 1.93 19.28
CA LYS A 22 -1.82 2.03 20.35
C LYS A 22 -2.36 3.46 20.49
N ARG A 23 -1.48 4.45 20.48
CA ARG A 23 -1.82 5.87 20.67
C ARG A 23 -2.55 6.47 19.48
N SER A 24 -2.24 6.01 18.25
CA SER A 24 -2.87 6.49 17.01
C SER A 24 -4.31 6.01 16.82
N ARG A 25 -4.78 5.01 17.60
CA ARG A 25 -6.14 4.47 17.43
C ARG A 25 -7.19 5.54 17.75
N PRO A 26 -8.18 5.73 16.87
CA PRO A 26 -9.24 6.68 17.13
C PRO A 26 -10.15 6.18 18.28
N LYS A 27 -10.76 7.12 19.01
CA LYS A 27 -11.77 6.80 20.04
C LYS A 27 -13.16 6.57 19.49
N ARG A 28 -13.34 6.82 18.20
CA ARG A 28 -14.61 6.70 17.47
C ARG A 28 -14.34 6.01 16.13
N CYS A 29 -15.33 5.29 15.62
CA CYS A 29 -15.24 4.67 14.30
C CYS A 29 -15.13 5.74 13.21
N LEU A 30 -14.15 5.64 12.31
CA LEU A 30 -13.97 6.63 11.24
C LEU A 30 -15.14 6.66 10.25
N LEU A 31 -15.94 5.60 10.14
CA LEU A 31 -17.05 5.53 9.17
C LEU A 31 -18.41 5.94 9.75
N CYS A 32 -18.72 5.61 10.99
CA CYS A 32 -20.03 5.90 11.57
C CYS A 32 -19.99 6.87 12.76
N ASP A 33 -18.81 7.33 13.16
CA ASP A 33 -18.55 8.24 14.29
C ASP A 33 -19.08 7.75 15.65
N LYS A 34 -19.48 6.50 15.77
CA LYS A 34 -19.89 5.93 17.05
C LYS A 34 -18.69 5.74 17.97
N LYS A 35 -18.82 6.12 19.24
CA LYS A 35 -17.84 5.80 20.27
C LYS A 35 -17.82 4.28 20.46
N ILE A 36 -16.63 3.68 20.43
CA ILE A 36 -16.47 2.23 20.48
C ILE A 36 -15.46 1.85 21.56
N THR A 37 -15.76 0.78 22.26
CA THR A 37 -14.83 0.16 23.23
C THR A 37 -13.83 -0.76 22.51
N ASN A 38 -14.27 -1.45 21.45
CA ASN A 38 -13.43 -2.36 20.65
C ASN A 38 -13.55 -2.02 19.16
N LEU A 39 -12.42 -1.67 18.54
CA LEU A 39 -12.30 -1.50 17.10
C LEU A 39 -12.03 -2.86 16.43
N CYS A 40 -12.61 -3.06 15.24
CA CYS A 40 -12.37 -4.23 14.40
C CYS A 40 -10.89 -4.37 14.06
N ASN A 41 -10.40 -5.58 13.98
CA ASN A 41 -9.11 -5.90 13.38
C ASN A 41 -9.29 -6.10 11.87
N SER A 42 -9.56 -4.99 11.16
CA SER A 42 -9.85 -5.00 9.74
C SER A 42 -8.61 -5.36 8.92
N HIS A 43 -8.75 -6.27 7.95
CA HIS A 43 -7.68 -6.60 7.00
C HIS A 43 -7.70 -5.61 5.82
N SER A 44 -6.54 -5.11 5.46
CA SER A 44 -6.35 -4.24 4.28
C SER A 44 -6.42 -4.99 2.95
N VAL A 45 -6.00 -6.25 2.94
CA VAL A 45 -6.20 -7.21 1.85
C VAL A 45 -7.15 -8.28 2.34
N PRO A 46 -8.16 -8.71 1.57
CA PRO A 46 -9.10 -9.73 2.02
C PRO A 46 -8.41 -10.99 2.54
N GLN A 47 -8.85 -11.49 3.69
CA GLN A 47 -8.16 -12.61 4.36
C GLN A 47 -8.06 -13.86 3.47
N PHE A 48 -9.05 -14.12 2.61
CA PHE A 48 -9.01 -15.27 1.71
C PHE A 48 -7.89 -15.15 0.67
N VAL A 49 -7.56 -13.93 0.21
CA VAL A 49 -6.41 -13.67 -0.67
C VAL A 49 -5.09 -14.00 0.03
N LEU A 50 -4.94 -13.56 1.29
CA LEU A 50 -3.76 -13.89 2.09
C LEU A 50 -3.64 -15.40 2.36
N LYS A 51 -4.77 -16.11 2.51
CA LYS A 51 -4.78 -17.58 2.64
C LYS A 51 -4.28 -18.30 1.39
N ASN A 52 -4.59 -17.79 0.20
CA ASN A 52 -4.11 -18.36 -1.05
C ASN A 52 -2.60 -18.14 -1.27
N LEU A 53 -2.03 -17.12 -0.63
CA LEU A 53 -0.61 -16.78 -0.69
C LEU A 53 0.20 -17.51 0.40
N ALA A 54 -0.44 -17.83 1.53
CA ALA A 54 0.22 -18.34 2.71
C ALA A 54 0.72 -19.78 2.56
N GLU A 55 1.86 -20.07 3.16
CA GLU A 55 2.37 -21.40 3.39
C GLU A 55 2.30 -21.71 4.89
N ASN A 56 1.63 -22.79 5.27
CA ASN A 56 1.38 -23.17 6.68
C ASN A 56 0.74 -22.05 7.53
N GLY A 57 -0.07 -21.16 6.90
CA GLY A 57 -0.72 -20.03 7.56
C GLY A 57 0.17 -18.82 7.79
N GLU A 58 1.36 -18.79 7.22
CA GLU A 58 2.35 -17.72 7.33
C GLU A 58 2.66 -17.09 5.98
N ILE A 59 2.92 -15.78 5.99
CA ILE A 59 3.34 -14.97 4.85
C ILE A 59 4.49 -14.05 5.24
N VAL A 60 5.25 -13.60 4.26
CA VAL A 60 6.26 -12.56 4.45
C VAL A 60 5.60 -11.20 4.22
N GLN A 61 5.67 -10.33 5.21
CA GLN A 61 5.18 -8.97 5.11
C GLN A 61 6.36 -8.01 5.05
N SER A 62 6.33 -7.06 4.11
CA SER A 62 7.21 -5.89 4.17
C SER A 62 6.90 -5.09 5.43
N THR A 63 7.90 -4.72 6.20
CA THR A 63 7.72 -3.94 7.42
C THR A 63 8.15 -2.50 7.22
N MET A 64 7.36 -1.59 7.80
CA MET A 64 7.74 -0.20 8.01
C MET A 64 8.80 -0.14 9.12
N LEU A 65 9.98 -0.65 8.87
CA LEU A 65 11.14 -0.34 9.70
C LEU A 65 11.91 0.75 8.97
N MET A 66 11.95 1.94 9.57
CA MET A 66 12.82 3.02 9.13
C MET A 66 14.18 2.41 8.82
N SER A 67 14.73 2.67 7.63
CA SER A 67 16.00 2.13 7.20
C SER A 67 17.14 2.70 8.06
N PHE A 68 17.40 2.02 9.12
CA PHE A 68 18.71 2.06 9.77
C PHE A 68 19.56 1.01 9.07
N GLU A 69 20.78 1.33 8.75
CA GLU A 69 21.68 0.62 7.82
C GLU A 69 21.80 -0.92 7.97
N ASP A 70 21.27 -1.51 9.07
CA ASP A 70 21.40 -2.93 9.43
C ASP A 70 20.08 -3.64 9.73
N ILE A 71 18.93 -3.14 9.29
CA ILE A 71 17.62 -3.78 9.58
C ILE A 71 17.07 -4.44 8.33
N ASP A 72 16.80 -5.75 8.42
CA ASP A 72 16.13 -6.51 7.37
C ASP A 72 14.75 -5.91 7.07
N PHE A 73 14.50 -5.60 5.79
CA PHE A 73 13.28 -4.95 5.30
C PHE A 73 12.02 -5.82 5.41
N PHE A 74 12.21 -7.08 5.70
CA PHE A 74 11.13 -8.05 5.71
C PHE A 74 10.98 -8.62 7.11
N ASP A 75 9.80 -8.43 7.68
CA ASP A 75 9.41 -9.15 8.89
C ASP A 75 8.99 -10.55 8.44
N ILE A 76 9.85 -11.47 8.68
CA ILE A 76 9.71 -12.85 8.29
C ILE A 76 8.63 -13.46 9.17
N GLU A 77 7.62 -14.07 8.55
CA GLU A 77 6.68 -15.00 9.16
C GLU A 77 5.66 -14.38 10.12
N LYS A 78 4.73 -13.62 9.59
CA LYS A 78 3.50 -13.26 10.33
C LYS A 78 2.36 -14.19 9.97
N GLY A 79 1.67 -14.67 11.00
CA GLY A 79 0.39 -15.35 10.80
C GLY A 79 -0.64 -14.43 10.13
N ILE A 80 -1.36 -14.96 9.14
CA ILE A 80 -2.31 -14.21 8.31
C ILE A 80 -3.36 -13.41 9.12
N ASN A 81 -3.73 -13.87 10.32
CA ASN A 81 -4.73 -13.22 11.17
C ASN A 81 -4.32 -11.82 11.68
N ASN A 82 -3.01 -11.53 11.69
CA ASN A 82 -2.47 -10.26 12.16
C ASN A 82 -1.72 -9.49 11.08
N SER A 83 -1.60 -10.05 9.88
CA SER A 83 -0.91 -9.44 8.76
C SER A 83 -1.79 -8.41 8.07
N GLY A 84 -1.26 -7.22 7.82
CA GLY A 84 -1.97 -6.15 7.11
C GLY A 84 -3.22 -5.65 7.81
N THR A 85 -3.32 -5.76 9.14
CA THR A 85 -4.52 -5.34 9.88
C THR A 85 -4.37 -3.95 10.48
N PHE A 86 -5.50 -3.25 10.61
CA PHE A 86 -5.61 -1.95 11.27
C PHE A 86 -6.89 -1.87 12.12
N LYS A 87 -6.92 -0.93 13.11
CA LYS A 87 -8.00 -0.79 14.09
C LYS A 87 -8.53 0.64 14.10
N TYR A 88 -9.35 0.98 13.11
CA TYR A 88 -9.86 2.35 12.90
C TYR A 88 -11.39 2.40 12.70
N ILE A 89 -12.02 1.26 12.51
CA ILE A 89 -13.47 1.12 12.28
C ILE A 89 -14.06 0.06 13.19
N CYS A 90 -15.39 0.03 13.32
CA CYS A 90 -16.11 -0.99 14.09
C CYS A 90 -16.49 -2.19 13.21
N ASP A 91 -16.76 -3.35 13.87
CA ASP A 91 -17.16 -4.58 13.19
C ASP A 91 -18.40 -4.39 12.29
N ASN A 92 -19.39 -3.61 12.73
CA ASN A 92 -20.57 -3.34 11.92
C ASN A 92 -20.23 -2.60 10.62
N CYS A 93 -19.34 -1.61 10.68
CA CYS A 93 -18.91 -0.90 9.48
C CYS A 93 -18.05 -1.79 8.58
N ASP A 94 -17.14 -2.56 9.14
CA ASP A 94 -16.31 -3.50 8.37
C ASP A 94 -17.19 -4.48 7.58
N ASN A 95 -18.14 -5.15 8.25
CA ASN A 95 -19.05 -6.10 7.63
C ASN A 95 -20.08 -5.47 6.65
N THR A 96 -20.36 -4.17 6.78
CA THR A 96 -21.37 -3.51 5.93
C THR A 96 -20.76 -2.92 4.66
N PHE A 97 -19.60 -2.26 4.79
CA PHE A 97 -19.01 -1.50 3.70
C PHE A 97 -18.15 -2.31 2.75
N PHE A 98 -17.69 -3.53 3.11
CA PHE A 98 -16.68 -4.24 2.31
C PHE A 98 -17.09 -5.61 1.81
N LYS A 99 -18.37 -5.97 1.98
CA LYS A 99 -18.89 -7.31 1.71
C LYS A 99 -18.93 -7.72 0.23
N ASP A 100 -19.04 -6.74 -0.69
CA ASP A 100 -19.33 -7.07 -2.09
C ASP A 100 -18.06 -7.55 -2.83
N TYR A 101 -16.86 -7.12 -2.42
CA TYR A 101 -15.61 -7.59 -3.03
C TYR A 101 -14.84 -8.62 -2.18
N GLU A 102 -15.25 -8.87 -0.94
CA GLU A 102 -14.54 -9.79 -0.03
C GLU A 102 -14.89 -11.28 -0.26
N SER A 103 -15.12 -11.67 -1.52
CA SER A 103 -15.25 -13.08 -1.91
C SER A 103 -14.59 -13.34 -3.25
N GLU A 104 -14.03 -14.55 -3.44
CA GLU A 104 -13.41 -14.95 -4.70
C GLU A 104 -14.43 -14.96 -5.84
N GLU A 105 -15.65 -15.42 -5.58
CA GLU A 105 -16.74 -15.48 -6.56
C GLU A 105 -17.07 -14.08 -7.11
N SER A 106 -17.19 -13.08 -6.23
CA SER A 106 -17.45 -11.70 -6.64
C SER A 106 -16.34 -11.13 -7.50
N LEU A 107 -15.08 -11.43 -7.16
CA LEU A 107 -13.91 -10.92 -7.91
C LEU A 107 -13.72 -11.60 -9.27
N LEU A 108 -14.22 -12.81 -9.45
CA LEU A 108 -14.21 -13.52 -10.74
C LEU A 108 -15.35 -13.08 -11.68
N GLY A 109 -16.36 -12.43 -11.12
CA GLY A 109 -17.47 -11.85 -11.88
C GLY A 109 -17.16 -10.44 -12.41
N ASP A 110 -18.23 -9.70 -12.62
CA ASP A 110 -18.13 -8.30 -13.05
C ASP A 110 -17.72 -7.41 -11.86
N ILE A 111 -16.63 -6.68 -12.01
CA ILE A 111 -16.21 -5.70 -11.03
C ILE A 111 -17.11 -4.46 -11.15
N THR A 112 -17.92 -4.22 -10.13
CA THR A 112 -18.87 -3.09 -10.09
C THR A 112 -18.22 -1.81 -9.55
N ASP A 113 -18.81 -0.65 -9.86
CA ASP A 113 -18.36 0.62 -9.26
C ASP A 113 -18.42 0.59 -7.73
N LYS A 114 -19.40 -0.10 -7.15
CA LYS A 114 -19.51 -0.26 -5.69
C LYS A 114 -18.33 -1.05 -5.12
N MET A 115 -17.92 -2.16 -5.75
CA MET A 115 -16.72 -2.91 -5.35
C MET A 115 -15.46 -2.05 -5.46
N LEU A 116 -15.34 -1.23 -6.50
CA LEU A 116 -14.22 -0.28 -6.64
C LEU A 116 -14.23 0.77 -5.53
N ALA A 117 -15.41 1.27 -5.15
CA ALA A 117 -15.55 2.20 -4.04
C ALA A 117 -15.20 1.56 -2.69
N GLU A 118 -15.60 0.31 -2.47
CA GLU A 118 -15.26 -0.46 -1.27
C GLU A 118 -13.75 -0.69 -1.14
N ILE A 119 -13.08 -1.09 -2.24
CA ILE A 119 -11.62 -1.23 -2.30
C ILE A 119 -10.95 0.12 -2.00
N ALA A 120 -11.36 1.18 -2.69
CA ALA A 120 -10.79 2.50 -2.53
C ALA A 120 -10.97 3.04 -1.10
N LEU A 121 -12.14 2.85 -0.49
CA LEU A 121 -12.40 3.22 0.89
C LEU A 121 -11.47 2.48 1.87
N LYS A 122 -11.26 1.17 1.66
CA LYS A 122 -10.37 0.37 2.50
C LYS A 122 -8.92 0.83 2.39
N ASP A 123 -8.46 1.20 1.19
CA ASP A 123 -7.11 1.73 0.95
C ASP A 123 -6.88 3.03 1.72
N GLU A 124 -7.84 3.97 1.69
CA GLU A 124 -7.69 5.24 2.38
C GLU A 124 -7.78 5.11 3.91
N LEU A 125 -8.57 4.18 4.42
CA LEU A 125 -8.58 3.84 5.84
C LEU A 125 -7.21 3.29 6.29
N LEU A 126 -6.57 2.48 5.48
CA LEU A 126 -5.21 2.00 5.73
C LEU A 126 -4.20 3.16 5.70
N ASN A 127 -4.31 4.06 4.73
CA ASN A 127 -3.44 5.23 4.61
C ASN A 127 -3.55 6.14 5.85
N VAL A 128 -4.78 6.42 6.33
CA VAL A 128 -5.00 7.16 7.59
C VAL A 128 -4.36 6.42 8.76
N ALA A 129 -4.54 5.09 8.85
CA ALA A 129 -3.97 4.30 9.93
C ALA A 129 -2.44 4.36 9.96
N LYS A 130 -1.79 4.18 8.80
CA LYS A 130 -0.34 4.26 8.67
C LYS A 130 0.18 5.65 9.00
N ARG A 131 -0.39 6.70 8.40
CA ARG A 131 0.05 8.07 8.59
C ARG A 131 -0.11 8.54 10.03
N SER A 132 -1.20 8.15 10.68
CA SER A 132 -1.42 8.43 12.10
C SER A 132 -0.41 7.72 13.00
N GLN A 133 -0.05 6.47 12.66
CA GLN A 133 0.99 5.72 13.39
C GLN A 133 2.37 6.35 13.23
N GLU A 134 2.72 6.77 12.02
CA GLU A 134 3.98 7.47 11.73
C GLU A 134 4.08 8.77 12.54
N LYS A 135 3.02 9.57 12.57
CA LYS A 135 2.99 10.80 13.39
C LYS A 135 3.26 10.52 14.87
N GLU A 136 2.61 9.49 15.43
CA GLU A 136 2.82 9.13 16.84
C GLU A 136 4.24 8.55 17.08
N LEU A 137 4.82 7.85 16.10
CA LEU A 137 6.20 7.38 16.19
C LEU A 137 7.19 8.55 16.16
N TYR A 138 7.01 9.50 15.24
CA TYR A 138 7.88 10.67 15.13
C TYR A 138 7.83 11.56 16.37
N LYS A 139 6.67 11.78 16.98
CA LYS A 139 6.57 12.46 18.28
C LYS A 139 7.42 11.81 19.37
N GLN A 140 7.55 10.48 19.37
CA GLN A 140 8.40 9.76 20.31
C GLN A 140 9.90 9.83 19.98
N MET A 141 10.26 10.35 18.80
CA MET A 141 11.62 10.46 18.28
C MET A 141 12.01 11.91 17.98
N GLU A 142 11.28 12.88 18.50
CA GLU A 142 11.44 14.30 18.22
C GLU A 142 12.88 14.77 18.40
N ASP A 143 13.55 14.31 19.45
CA ASP A 143 14.96 14.66 19.76
C ASP A 143 15.97 14.12 18.71
N ARG A 144 15.54 13.23 17.79
CA ARG A 144 16.41 12.49 16.88
C ARG A 144 16.15 12.78 15.41
N ILE A 145 15.10 13.52 15.09
CA ILE A 145 14.67 13.76 13.70
C ILE A 145 14.81 15.24 13.40
N PHE A 146 15.75 15.57 12.52
CA PHE A 146 15.91 16.93 12.00
C PHE A 146 14.73 17.29 11.09
N GLY A 147 14.16 18.50 11.25
CA GLY A 147 13.05 18.97 10.42
C GLY A 147 11.70 18.28 10.69
N ILE A 148 11.50 17.80 11.91
CA ILE A 148 10.28 17.09 12.33
C ILE A 148 9.02 17.91 12.11
N ASP A 149 9.04 19.22 12.36
CA ASP A 149 7.86 20.10 12.19
C ASP A 149 7.35 20.07 10.75
N MET A 150 8.27 20.19 9.79
CA MET A 150 7.96 20.14 8.36
C MET A 150 7.41 18.76 7.94
N LEU A 151 7.95 17.68 8.54
CA LEU A 151 7.45 16.32 8.33
C LEU A 151 6.05 16.15 8.92
N MET A 152 5.80 16.73 10.10
CA MET A 152 4.48 16.69 10.75
C MET A 152 3.44 17.48 9.95
N GLU A 153 3.80 18.64 9.40
CA GLU A 153 2.95 19.42 8.51
C GLU A 153 2.59 18.64 7.23
N GLN A 154 3.57 18.00 6.60
CA GLN A 154 3.31 17.12 5.44
C GLN A 154 2.33 16.01 5.80
N HIS A 155 2.50 15.37 6.96
CA HIS A 155 1.58 14.33 7.41
C HIS A 155 0.16 14.85 7.68
N ASP A 156 0.00 16.10 8.09
CA ASP A 156 -1.32 16.71 8.26
C ASP A 156 -2.01 16.96 6.92
N LEU A 157 -1.26 17.39 5.89
CA LEU A 157 -1.78 17.50 4.53
C LEU A 157 -2.20 16.14 3.96
N ASP A 158 -1.37 15.11 4.13
CA ASP A 158 -1.72 13.75 3.71
C ASP A 158 -3.00 13.25 4.40
N LEU A 159 -3.12 13.42 5.72
CA LEU A 159 -4.32 13.02 6.47
C LEU A 159 -5.56 13.77 6.02
N ARG A 160 -5.45 15.06 5.71
CA ARG A 160 -6.54 15.86 5.13
C ARG A 160 -7.02 15.24 3.81
N ASP A 161 -6.10 14.91 2.93
CA ASP A 161 -6.40 14.34 1.62
C ASP A 161 -7.04 12.96 1.73
N PHE A 162 -6.50 12.08 2.60
CA PHE A 162 -7.09 10.76 2.86
C PHE A 162 -8.49 10.84 3.48
N HIS A 163 -8.73 11.76 4.40
CA HIS A 163 -10.07 11.97 4.96
C HIS A 163 -11.08 12.48 3.91
N PHE A 164 -10.64 13.35 3.02
CA PHE A 164 -11.46 13.77 1.88
C PHE A 164 -11.85 12.57 1.01
N ASP A 165 -10.89 11.71 0.67
CA ASP A 165 -11.13 10.53 -0.17
C ASP A 165 -11.97 9.47 0.56
N ILE A 166 -11.83 9.31 1.88
CA ILE A 166 -12.73 8.46 2.69
C ILE A 166 -14.19 8.91 2.54
N GLU A 167 -14.50 10.19 2.71
CA GLU A 167 -15.86 10.69 2.58
C GLU A 167 -16.38 10.59 1.14
N LEU A 168 -15.51 10.79 0.14
CA LEU A 168 -15.83 10.59 -1.26
C LEU A 168 -16.24 9.14 -1.53
N HIS A 169 -15.38 8.17 -1.21
CA HIS A 169 -15.63 6.76 -1.50
C HIS A 169 -16.81 6.19 -0.69
N LYS A 170 -16.94 6.59 0.57
CA LYS A 170 -18.08 6.26 1.42
C LYS A 170 -19.41 6.74 0.79
N LYS A 171 -19.42 7.95 0.25
CA LYS A 171 -20.59 8.50 -0.45
C LYS A 171 -20.92 7.68 -1.70
N GLU A 172 -19.90 7.31 -2.53
CA GLU A 172 -20.11 6.48 -3.72
C GLU A 172 -20.72 5.10 -3.38
N ILE A 173 -20.35 4.51 -2.24
CA ILE A 173 -20.93 3.24 -1.75
C ILE A 173 -22.40 3.44 -1.34
N ILE A 174 -22.69 4.48 -0.55
CA ILE A 174 -24.04 4.73 -0.01
C ILE A 174 -25.01 5.07 -1.15
N ASP A 175 -24.59 5.92 -2.08
CA ASP A 175 -25.41 6.36 -3.23
C ASP A 175 -25.48 5.28 -4.32
N ASN A 176 -24.70 4.20 -4.21
CA ASN A 176 -24.53 3.15 -5.24
C ASN A 176 -24.25 3.76 -6.63
N SER A 177 -23.33 4.72 -6.65
CA SER A 177 -23.02 5.53 -7.84
C SER A 177 -22.48 4.65 -8.97
N LYS A 178 -22.88 4.99 -10.20
CA LYS A 178 -22.38 4.31 -11.40
C LYS A 178 -21.47 5.22 -12.20
N GLY A 179 -20.39 4.65 -12.74
CA GLY A 179 -19.46 5.39 -13.60
C GLY A 179 -18.57 6.37 -12.84
N ALA A 180 -18.42 6.25 -11.51
CA ALA A 180 -17.57 7.11 -10.70
C ALA A 180 -16.07 6.78 -10.87
N TYR A 181 -15.75 5.54 -11.18
CA TYR A 181 -14.38 5.07 -11.32
C TYR A 181 -13.98 4.82 -12.77
N GLN A 182 -12.69 4.84 -13.02
CA GLN A 182 -12.06 4.48 -14.28
C GLN A 182 -11.07 3.36 -14.07
N ILE A 183 -11.43 2.16 -14.48
CA ILE A 183 -10.47 1.06 -14.62
C ILE A 183 -9.55 1.38 -15.78
N ILE A 184 -8.24 1.30 -15.57
CA ILE A 184 -7.20 1.51 -16.59
C ILE A 184 -6.45 0.24 -16.93
N TYR A 185 -6.49 -0.75 -16.03
CA TYR A 185 -5.98 -2.09 -16.27
C TYR A 185 -6.78 -3.13 -15.49
N LYS A 186 -7.17 -4.21 -16.14
CA LYS A 186 -7.75 -5.41 -15.52
C LYS A 186 -7.29 -6.62 -16.31
N GLU A 187 -6.61 -7.53 -15.63
CA GLU A 187 -6.20 -8.83 -16.19
C GLU A 187 -6.41 -9.93 -15.17
N LEU A 188 -6.95 -11.05 -15.60
CA LEU A 188 -7.03 -12.26 -14.81
C LEU A 188 -5.96 -13.22 -15.33
N LEU A 189 -4.82 -13.25 -14.62
CA LEU A 189 -3.68 -14.10 -14.98
C LEU A 189 -4.05 -15.57 -14.74
N PRO A 190 -3.78 -16.49 -15.68
CA PRO A 190 -4.12 -17.91 -15.55
C PRO A 190 -3.16 -18.70 -14.65
N TYR A 191 -2.53 -18.02 -13.69
CA TYR A 191 -1.61 -18.57 -12.68
C TYR A 191 -1.65 -17.72 -11.41
N VAL A 192 -1.15 -18.27 -10.32
CA VAL A 192 -1.08 -17.61 -9.02
C VAL A 192 0.28 -16.94 -8.88
N VAL A 193 0.29 -15.61 -8.71
CA VAL A 193 1.54 -14.87 -8.44
C VAL A 193 1.90 -14.92 -6.95
N PRO A 194 3.19 -14.79 -6.61
CA PRO A 194 3.67 -14.94 -5.24
C PRO A 194 3.52 -13.66 -4.38
N ILE A 195 2.73 -12.70 -4.84
CA ILE A 195 2.60 -11.39 -4.18
C ILE A 195 1.15 -10.95 -4.16
N ALA A 196 0.73 -10.38 -3.03
CA ALA A 196 -0.58 -9.77 -2.85
C ALA A 196 -0.44 -8.32 -2.37
N THR A 197 -1.30 -7.45 -2.85
CA THR A 197 -1.44 -6.07 -2.37
C THR A 197 -2.82 -5.51 -2.67
N GLN A 198 -3.22 -4.54 -1.87
CA GLN A 198 -4.32 -3.61 -2.10
C GLN A 198 -3.92 -2.27 -1.49
N VAL A 199 -3.72 -1.27 -2.33
CA VAL A 199 -3.20 0.04 -1.92
C VAL A 199 -3.69 1.17 -2.82
N SER A 200 -3.79 2.36 -2.26
CA SER A 200 -3.77 3.63 -2.99
C SER A 200 -2.34 4.20 -2.96
N VAL A 201 -1.79 4.51 -4.12
CA VAL A 201 -0.45 5.09 -4.28
C VAL A 201 -0.50 6.44 -4.99
N THR A 202 0.34 7.37 -4.55
CA THR A 202 0.52 8.68 -5.18
C THR A 202 1.72 8.63 -6.11
N LEU A 203 1.48 8.44 -7.42
CA LEU A 203 2.55 8.38 -8.40
C LEU A 203 3.16 9.77 -8.62
N LYS A 204 4.49 9.86 -8.55
CA LYS A 204 5.26 11.04 -8.92
C LYS A 204 5.31 11.21 -10.44
N SER A 205 5.45 10.12 -11.17
CA SER A 205 5.53 10.09 -12.63
C SER A 205 4.76 8.93 -13.21
N ASP A 206 4.36 9.08 -14.47
CA ASP A 206 3.71 8.03 -15.24
C ASP A 206 4.73 7.02 -15.82
N MET A 207 4.27 6.09 -16.66
CA MET A 207 5.07 5.00 -17.24
C MET A 207 6.25 5.49 -18.09
N TYR A 208 6.15 6.69 -18.65
CA TYR A 208 7.20 7.30 -19.48
C TYR A 208 8.02 8.37 -18.74
N GLY A 209 7.74 8.56 -17.44
CA GLY A 209 8.48 9.50 -16.61
C GLY A 209 7.90 10.92 -16.61
N TYR A 210 6.75 11.18 -17.25
CA TYR A 210 6.09 12.47 -17.17
C TYR A 210 5.50 12.71 -15.76
N PRO A 211 5.56 13.95 -15.23
CA PRO A 211 5.06 14.26 -13.90
C PRO A 211 3.55 13.99 -13.78
N VAL A 212 3.12 13.39 -12.67
CA VAL A 212 1.71 13.16 -12.31
C VAL A 212 1.35 13.97 -11.07
N ASN A 213 1.97 13.68 -9.93
CA ASN A 213 1.83 14.47 -8.72
C ASN A 213 3.17 15.13 -8.37
N ASP A 214 3.16 16.40 -8.00
CA ASP A 214 4.31 17.04 -7.39
C ASP A 214 4.27 16.77 -5.87
N ILE A 215 4.90 15.69 -5.44
CA ILE A 215 4.93 15.27 -4.03
C ILE A 215 5.74 16.22 -3.13
N TYR A 216 6.36 17.25 -3.69
CA TYR A 216 7.10 18.30 -2.98
C TYR A 216 6.33 19.63 -2.92
N ASP A 217 5.12 19.68 -3.46
CA ASP A 217 4.23 20.82 -3.33
C ASP A 217 3.39 20.68 -2.06
N PHE A 218 3.79 21.43 -1.03
CA PHE A 218 3.10 21.48 0.28
C PHE A 218 2.07 22.59 0.35
N SER A 219 1.65 23.16 -0.79
CA SER A 219 0.61 24.17 -0.82
C SER A 219 -0.72 23.60 -0.30
N PRO A 220 -1.42 24.28 0.62
CA PRO A 220 -2.69 23.79 1.18
C PRO A 220 -3.79 23.57 0.14
N ASP A 221 -3.73 24.28 -0.99
CA ASP A 221 -4.69 24.18 -2.08
C ASP A 221 -4.41 23.01 -3.04
N VAL A 222 -3.24 22.39 -2.94
CA VAL A 222 -2.86 21.24 -3.76
C VAL A 222 -3.26 19.96 -3.04
N ARG A 223 -4.01 19.10 -3.76
CA ARG A 223 -4.35 17.75 -3.32
C ARG A 223 -3.58 16.71 -4.12
N MET A 224 -3.05 15.73 -3.44
CA MET A 224 -2.48 14.55 -4.07
C MET A 224 -3.59 13.63 -4.57
N GLU A 225 -3.43 13.07 -5.76
CA GLU A 225 -4.38 12.13 -6.35
C GLU A 225 -3.86 10.71 -6.23
N GLY A 226 -4.70 9.79 -5.71
CA GLY A 226 -4.38 8.37 -5.55
C GLY A 226 -4.71 7.54 -6.78
N LEU A 227 -3.89 6.51 -7.01
CA LEU A 227 -4.12 5.42 -7.95
C LEU A 227 -4.25 4.12 -7.16
N HIS A 228 -5.34 3.40 -7.34
CA HIS A 228 -5.58 2.12 -6.66
C HIS A 228 -4.94 0.98 -7.45
N LEU A 229 -4.15 0.17 -6.77
CA LEU A 229 -3.50 -1.04 -7.28
C LEU A 229 -3.90 -2.24 -6.45
N VAL A 230 -4.46 -3.24 -7.12
CA VAL A 230 -4.89 -4.50 -6.53
C VAL A 230 -4.19 -5.66 -7.23
N ILE A 231 -3.58 -6.54 -6.48
CA ILE A 231 -3.03 -7.81 -6.93
C ILE A 231 -3.53 -8.88 -5.97
N PHE A 232 -4.51 -9.67 -6.42
CA PHE A 232 -5.15 -10.69 -5.60
C PHE A 232 -4.88 -12.10 -6.15
N PRO A 233 -3.93 -12.83 -5.56
CA PRO A 233 -3.83 -14.27 -5.75
C PRO A 233 -5.12 -14.97 -5.34
N LEU A 234 -5.79 -15.59 -6.30
CA LEU A 234 -6.95 -16.44 -6.11
C LEU A 234 -6.52 -17.91 -6.13
N LYS A 235 -7.42 -18.87 -5.98
CA LYS A 235 -7.05 -20.30 -5.89
C LYS A 235 -6.24 -20.83 -7.08
N LYS A 236 -6.54 -20.37 -8.32
CA LYS A 236 -5.92 -20.87 -9.54
C LYS A 236 -5.41 -19.78 -10.49
N GLN A 237 -5.64 -18.53 -10.14
CA GLN A 237 -5.40 -17.38 -11.00
C GLN A 237 -5.14 -16.13 -10.17
N THR A 238 -4.77 -15.04 -10.79
CA THR A 238 -4.53 -13.78 -10.09
C THR A 238 -5.28 -12.65 -10.75
N LEU A 239 -6.06 -11.92 -9.97
CA LEU A 239 -6.63 -10.65 -10.43
C LEU A 239 -5.59 -9.54 -10.27
N VAL A 240 -5.26 -8.87 -11.37
CA VAL A 240 -4.51 -7.60 -11.38
C VAL A 240 -5.47 -6.50 -11.83
N LEU A 241 -5.67 -5.50 -10.98
CA LEU A 241 -6.63 -4.43 -11.22
C LEU A 241 -6.01 -3.09 -10.83
N THR A 242 -6.14 -2.09 -11.71
CA THR A 242 -5.70 -0.72 -11.45
C THR A 242 -6.78 0.25 -11.90
N PHE A 243 -7.15 1.17 -11.01
CA PHE A 243 -8.22 2.12 -11.27
C PHE A 243 -8.01 3.41 -10.47
N TYR A 244 -8.76 4.44 -10.83
CA TYR A 244 -8.82 5.71 -10.09
C TYR A 244 -10.22 6.30 -10.11
N HIS A 245 -10.55 7.16 -9.15
CA HIS A 245 -11.80 7.91 -9.18
C HIS A 245 -11.74 8.99 -10.28
N LYS A 246 -12.79 9.16 -11.08
CA LYS A 246 -12.79 10.08 -12.25
C LYS A 246 -12.58 11.56 -11.93
N LYS A 247 -12.70 11.96 -10.67
CA LYS A 247 -12.28 13.29 -10.21
C LYS A 247 -10.75 13.45 -10.22
N ASN A 248 -9.99 12.35 -10.12
CA ASN A 248 -8.55 12.30 -10.18
C ASN A 248 -8.07 12.38 -11.63
N LYS A 249 -7.89 13.59 -12.15
CA LYS A 249 -7.65 13.83 -13.58
C LYS A 249 -6.20 13.60 -14.01
N LYS A 250 -5.28 13.60 -13.06
CA LYS A 250 -3.82 13.46 -13.31
C LYS A 250 -3.45 12.10 -13.94
N TYR A 251 -4.26 11.05 -13.74
CA TYR A 251 -4.02 9.71 -14.29
C TYR A 251 -4.56 9.45 -15.71
N ARG A 252 -5.09 10.48 -16.40
CA ARG A 252 -5.59 10.33 -17.77
C ARG A 252 -4.51 9.93 -18.76
N SER A 253 -3.31 10.50 -18.63
CA SER A 253 -2.15 10.13 -19.45
C SER A 253 -1.78 8.66 -19.27
N LEU A 254 -1.69 8.19 -18.02
CA LEU A 254 -1.38 6.81 -17.68
C LEU A 254 -2.38 5.82 -18.31
N ARG A 255 -3.68 6.17 -18.32
CA ARG A 255 -4.71 5.37 -19.02
C ARG A 255 -4.41 5.21 -20.50
N HIS A 256 -4.04 6.29 -21.18
CA HIS A 256 -3.69 6.24 -22.61
C HIS A 256 -2.45 5.37 -22.84
N GLN A 257 -1.45 5.49 -21.98
CA GLN A 257 -0.23 4.68 -22.06
C GLN A 257 -0.53 3.20 -21.87
N PHE A 258 -1.33 2.81 -20.89
CA PHE A 258 -1.71 1.42 -20.64
C PHE A 258 -2.49 0.81 -21.82
N ASN A 259 -3.35 1.60 -22.48
CA ASN A 259 -4.09 1.14 -23.66
C ASN A 259 -3.21 0.99 -24.91
N SER A 260 -2.09 1.70 -24.99
CA SER A 260 -1.16 1.66 -26.13
C SER A 260 -0.05 0.62 -25.99
N GLU A 261 0.19 0.13 -24.78
CA GLU A 261 1.27 -0.81 -24.49
C GLU A 261 0.79 -2.26 -24.36
N ASN A 262 1.72 -3.20 -24.54
CA ASN A 262 1.40 -4.60 -24.29
C ASN A 262 1.30 -4.90 -22.78
N SER A 263 0.49 -5.92 -22.44
CA SER A 263 0.23 -6.32 -21.07
C SER A 263 1.50 -6.61 -20.26
N ASN A 264 2.54 -7.18 -20.87
CA ASN A 264 3.79 -7.47 -20.16
C ASN A 264 4.51 -6.20 -19.69
N LYS A 265 4.54 -5.15 -20.53
CA LYS A 265 5.14 -3.87 -20.20
C LYS A 265 4.34 -3.15 -19.09
N VAL A 266 3.00 -3.23 -19.16
CA VAL A 266 2.13 -2.70 -18.09
C VAL A 266 2.38 -3.45 -16.78
N LYS A 267 2.44 -4.79 -16.80
CA LYS A 267 2.74 -5.60 -15.60
C LYS A 267 4.11 -5.27 -14.99
N LYS A 268 5.15 -5.06 -15.81
CA LYS A 268 6.46 -4.62 -15.33
C LYS A 268 6.39 -3.26 -14.63
N PHE A 269 5.63 -2.32 -15.19
CA PHE A 269 5.43 -1.02 -14.57
C PHE A 269 4.65 -1.13 -13.26
N LEU A 270 3.56 -1.90 -13.21
CA LEU A 270 2.78 -2.13 -11.98
C LEU A 270 3.62 -2.82 -10.88
N ASN A 271 4.43 -3.79 -11.27
CA ASN A 271 5.39 -4.43 -10.37
C ASN A 271 6.45 -3.43 -9.84
N TYR A 272 6.94 -2.54 -10.69
CA TYR A 272 7.84 -1.45 -10.25
C TYR A 272 7.13 -0.50 -9.29
N VAL A 273 5.90 -0.07 -9.59
CA VAL A 273 5.09 0.79 -8.71
C VAL A 273 4.95 0.19 -7.33
N LEU A 274 4.71 -1.11 -7.25
CA LEU A 274 4.58 -1.83 -6.01
C LEU A 274 5.82 -1.67 -5.11
N PHE A 275 7.02 -1.84 -5.64
CA PHE A 275 8.26 -1.74 -4.88
C PHE A 275 8.78 -0.31 -4.70
N ALA A 276 8.38 0.63 -5.58
CA ALA A 276 8.85 2.00 -5.57
C ALA A 276 7.94 2.97 -4.77
N TYR A 277 6.68 2.63 -4.55
CA TYR A 277 5.68 3.57 -4.02
C TYR A 277 4.95 3.06 -2.77
N THR A 278 5.08 1.78 -2.43
CA THR A 278 4.45 1.23 -1.23
C THR A 278 5.32 0.19 -0.56
N GLU A 279 5.15 0.05 0.74
CA GLU A 279 5.67 -1.05 1.55
C GLU A 279 4.57 -2.06 1.90
N HIS A 280 3.34 -1.83 1.41
CA HIS A 280 2.18 -2.62 1.78
C HIS A 280 1.92 -3.74 0.76
N TYR A 281 2.75 -4.76 0.81
CA TYR A 281 2.61 -5.99 0.05
C TYR A 281 2.99 -7.20 0.89
N PHE A 282 2.50 -8.35 0.46
CA PHE A 282 2.70 -9.65 1.11
C PHE A 282 3.27 -10.62 0.11
N LEU A 283 4.28 -11.38 0.52
CA LEU A 283 4.96 -12.35 -0.33
C LEU A 283 4.72 -13.79 0.17
N SER A 284 4.64 -14.73 -0.76
CA SER A 284 4.73 -16.14 -0.43
C SER A 284 6.13 -16.51 0.07
N LYS A 285 6.21 -17.37 1.07
CA LYS A 285 7.48 -17.89 1.58
C LYS A 285 8.26 -18.67 0.53
N GLN A 286 7.58 -19.26 -0.47
CA GLN A 286 8.22 -20.06 -1.53
C GLN A 286 9.27 -19.29 -2.34
N ILE A 287 9.09 -17.96 -2.46
CA ILE A 287 10.01 -17.13 -3.27
C ILE A 287 10.78 -16.09 -2.47
N SER A 288 10.47 -15.96 -1.18
CA SER A 288 10.97 -14.84 -0.36
C SER A 288 12.50 -14.69 -0.40
N GLU A 289 13.25 -15.79 -0.29
CA GLU A 289 14.73 -15.74 -0.30
C GLU A 289 15.29 -15.20 -1.62
N ARG A 290 14.75 -15.64 -2.76
CA ARG A 290 15.19 -15.16 -4.08
C ARG A 290 14.94 -13.67 -4.27
N ILE A 291 13.83 -13.17 -3.75
CA ILE A 291 13.46 -11.75 -3.81
C ILE A 291 14.29 -10.94 -2.81
N LEU A 292 14.45 -11.44 -1.59
CA LEU A 292 15.20 -10.77 -0.53
C LEU A 292 16.68 -10.56 -0.89
N GLN A 293 17.24 -11.46 -1.72
CA GLN A 293 18.63 -11.37 -2.18
C GLN A 293 18.82 -10.55 -3.46
N HIS A 294 17.75 -10.02 -4.07
CA HIS A 294 17.87 -9.25 -5.32
C HIS A 294 18.27 -7.80 -5.05
N ASP A 295 19.54 -7.46 -5.32
CA ASP A 295 20.15 -6.16 -5.00
C ASP A 295 19.32 -4.96 -5.46
N LYS A 296 18.78 -5.00 -6.69
CA LYS A 296 17.97 -3.89 -7.23
C LYS A 296 16.61 -3.74 -6.57
N LEU A 297 15.99 -4.83 -6.13
CA LEU A 297 14.76 -4.76 -5.32
C LEU A 297 15.03 -4.19 -3.95
N ILE A 298 16.12 -4.62 -3.31
CA ILE A 298 16.58 -4.09 -2.03
C ILE A 298 16.88 -2.60 -2.17
N GLN A 299 17.61 -2.19 -3.22
CA GLN A 299 17.88 -0.79 -3.51
C GLN A 299 16.57 0.01 -3.65
N LEU A 300 15.63 -0.47 -4.48
CA LEU A 300 14.37 0.22 -4.76
C LEU A 300 13.50 0.37 -3.51
N SER A 301 13.37 -0.69 -2.70
CA SER A 301 12.63 -0.66 -1.44
C SER A 301 13.25 0.30 -0.42
N LYS A 302 14.59 0.39 -0.37
CA LYS A 302 15.29 1.38 0.48
C LYS A 302 15.05 2.82 0.04
N GLU A 303 14.86 3.07 -1.24
CA GLU A 303 14.62 4.41 -1.77
C GLU A 303 13.33 5.06 -1.24
N ILE A 304 12.29 4.30 -0.93
CA ILE A 304 11.05 4.81 -0.32
C ILE A 304 11.36 5.53 1.00
N PHE A 305 12.32 5.02 1.76
CA PHE A 305 12.68 5.53 3.10
C PHE A 305 13.80 6.56 3.07
N GLN A 306 14.71 6.48 2.10
CA GLN A 306 15.93 7.30 2.03
C GLN A 306 15.77 8.60 1.24
N ARG A 307 14.71 8.77 0.45
CA ARG A 307 14.49 10.02 -0.29
C ARG A 307 14.26 11.15 0.71
N PRO A 308 15.06 12.22 0.65
CA PRO A 308 14.76 13.41 1.44
C PRO A 308 13.37 13.89 1.02
N LYS A 309 12.41 13.77 1.90
CA LYS A 309 11.00 14.15 1.66
C LYS A 309 10.84 15.65 1.39
N PHE A 310 11.93 16.44 1.51
CA PHE A 310 11.91 17.89 1.49
C PHE A 310 12.67 18.52 0.33
N SER A 311 13.25 17.73 -0.58
CA SER A 311 14.09 18.30 -1.63
C SER A 311 13.84 17.68 -3.00
N ARG A 312 13.73 18.56 -4.00
CA ARG A 312 13.78 18.18 -5.42
C ARG A 312 15.20 17.83 -5.86
N THR A 313 16.20 18.07 -5.01
CA THR A 313 17.61 17.88 -5.35
C THR A 313 17.91 16.38 -5.44
N ILE A 314 18.27 15.94 -6.63
CA ILE A 314 18.76 14.57 -6.87
C ILE A 314 20.15 14.47 -6.23
N GLN A 315 20.41 13.42 -5.46
CA GLN A 315 21.78 13.15 -5.01
C GLN A 315 22.69 12.97 -6.23
N PRO A 316 23.88 13.59 -6.28
CA PRO A 316 24.71 13.64 -7.48
C PRO A 316 25.09 12.29 -8.09
N ASN A 317 25.04 11.20 -7.32
CA ASN A 317 25.39 9.84 -7.75
C ASN A 317 24.20 8.88 -7.74
N TYR A 318 22.98 9.39 -7.63
CA TYR A 318 21.79 8.54 -7.58
C TYR A 318 21.39 8.11 -8.99
N VAL A 319 21.42 6.80 -9.25
CA VAL A 319 20.91 6.18 -10.46
C VAL A 319 19.59 5.49 -10.11
N PRO A 320 18.43 5.98 -10.60
CA PRO A 320 17.15 5.38 -10.31
C PRO A 320 17.07 3.97 -10.91
N VAL A 321 16.57 3.03 -10.14
CA VAL A 321 16.28 1.67 -10.62
C VAL A 321 15.16 1.75 -11.65
N LYS A 322 15.32 1.03 -12.78
CA LYS A 322 14.32 0.98 -13.84
C LYS A 322 13.43 -0.27 -13.71
N PRO A 323 12.20 -0.26 -14.27
CA PRO A 323 11.30 -1.41 -14.23
C PRO A 323 11.89 -2.72 -14.80
N ASP A 324 12.79 -2.63 -15.79
CA ASP A 324 13.43 -3.79 -16.40
C ASP A 324 14.62 -4.35 -15.60
N GLU A 325 15.07 -3.67 -14.57
CA GLU A 325 16.21 -4.07 -13.72
C GLU A 325 15.77 -4.92 -12.51
N ILE A 326 14.46 -5.09 -12.30
CA ILE A 326 13.91 -5.89 -11.21
C ILE A 326 13.11 -7.08 -11.74
N PRO A 327 13.06 -8.21 -11.00
CA PRO A 327 12.23 -9.34 -11.37
C PRO A 327 10.76 -8.94 -11.41
N ASN A 328 10.06 -9.33 -12.47
CA ASN A 328 8.63 -9.07 -12.61
C ASN A 328 7.81 -10.18 -11.95
N LEU A 329 7.43 -10.01 -10.69
CA LEU A 329 6.66 -10.99 -9.93
C LEU A 329 5.26 -11.25 -10.48
N LEU A 330 4.78 -10.43 -11.42
CA LEU A 330 3.52 -10.63 -12.13
C LEU A 330 3.67 -11.52 -13.38
N SER A 331 4.87 -12.05 -13.66
CA SER A 331 5.10 -12.96 -14.77
C SER A 331 4.90 -14.43 -14.36
N LYS A 332 4.59 -15.28 -15.36
CA LYS A 332 4.42 -16.73 -15.14
C LYS A 332 5.68 -17.41 -14.58
N GLU A 333 6.85 -16.85 -14.82
CA GLU A 333 8.13 -17.33 -14.29
C GLU A 333 8.15 -17.44 -12.74
N TRP A 334 7.38 -16.58 -12.08
CA TRP A 334 7.31 -16.50 -10.62
C TRP A 334 6.05 -17.14 -10.04
N ALA A 335 5.26 -17.83 -10.87
CA ALA A 335 4.04 -18.49 -10.41
C ALA A 335 4.34 -19.48 -9.29
N ILE A 336 3.39 -19.59 -8.33
CA ILE A 336 3.41 -20.53 -7.21
C ILE A 336 2.26 -21.52 -7.34
N GLY A 337 2.35 -22.68 -6.68
CA GLY A 337 1.24 -23.64 -6.58
C GLY A 337 1.04 -24.55 -7.78
N GLU A 338 2.09 -24.81 -8.59
CA GLU A 338 2.11 -25.94 -9.56
C GLU A 338 2.51 -27.24 -8.87
#